data_ed86d034eb000b169c0ac1be24deab12
#
_entry.id   ed86d034eb000b169c0ac1be24deab12
#
_cell.length_a   1.000
_cell.length_b   1.000
_cell.length_c   1.000
_cell.angle_alpha   90.00
_cell.angle_beta   90.00
_cell.angle_gamma   90.00
#
_symmetry.space_group_name_H-M   'P 1'
#
loop_
_entity.id
_entity.type
_entity.pdbx_description
1 polymer ?
#
loop_
_entity_poly.entity_id
_entity_poly.type
_entity_poly.pdbx_seq_one_letter_code
_entity_poly.pdbx_strand_id
1 'polypeptide(L)'
;VRQEKVYSQQYTKNNQALYEENDTEFMACELYTPLPLLVHTGSDYLLLTEAMVNGNYCGSSLFVNEETKAYGYRMVGNVAATLPLYTPWRVLMVGSLESIAESVILENLNDKTALTNLSWVKPGRAVWNFGGEDFHSDYLSMSNIKKYIDWAKQQGWEYFTLDKCWEQNGVSLKEVVDYASSKSVGVFVWVNQNSLPSDES
;
A
#
# COMPACT_ATOMS: atom_id res chain seq x y z
N VAL A 1 -2.63 -14.64 19.76
CA VAL A 1 -2.39 -13.76 18.61
C VAL A 1 -3.31 -12.57 18.75
N ARG A 2 -2.80 -11.36 18.96
CA ARG A 2 -3.61 -10.15 18.83
C ARG A 2 -3.88 -9.98 17.34
N GLN A 3 -5.10 -10.11 16.92
CA GLN A 3 -5.53 -9.69 15.59
C GLN A 3 -5.36 -8.17 15.49
N GLU A 4 -4.51 -7.71 14.61
CA GLU A 4 -4.63 -6.35 14.14
C GLU A 4 -5.90 -6.30 13.29
N LYS A 5 -6.83 -5.42 13.69
CA LYS A 5 -8.01 -5.18 12.87
C LYS A 5 -7.54 -4.65 11.51
N VAL A 6 -8.01 -5.27 10.44
CA VAL A 6 -7.82 -4.77 9.08
C VAL A 6 -8.12 -3.27 9.08
N TYR A 7 -7.19 -2.48 8.60
CA TYR A 7 -7.28 -1.04 8.50
C TYR A 7 -8.53 -0.68 7.71
N SER A 8 -9.57 -0.32 8.42
CA SER A 8 -10.90 0.10 8.05
C SER A 8 -11.73 -0.83 7.14
N GLN A 9 -12.95 -1.10 7.59
CA GLN A 9 -14.02 -1.67 6.76
C GLN A 9 -14.32 -0.86 5.47
N GLN A 10 -13.88 0.39 5.38
CA GLN A 10 -14.02 1.22 4.18
C GLN A 10 -13.12 0.76 3.04
N TYR A 11 -11.91 0.30 3.32
CA TYR A 11 -11.04 -0.26 2.25
C TYR A 11 -11.57 -1.59 1.72
N THR A 12 -12.13 -2.42 2.57
CA THR A 12 -12.84 -3.64 2.14
C THR A 12 -14.09 -3.32 1.33
N LYS A 13 -14.87 -2.31 1.70
CA LYS A 13 -16.06 -1.90 0.93
C LYS A 13 -15.72 -1.30 -0.44
N ASN A 14 -14.66 -0.52 -0.56
CA ASN A 14 -14.24 0.05 -1.85
C ASN A 14 -13.58 -0.98 -2.77
N ASN A 15 -13.02 -2.06 -2.21
CA ASN A 15 -12.50 -3.20 -2.97
C ASN A 15 -13.56 -4.28 -3.22
N GLN A 16 -14.79 -4.12 -2.76
CA GLN A 16 -15.89 -5.07 -3.04
C GLN A 16 -16.16 -5.28 -4.53
N ALA A 17 -15.79 -4.32 -5.38
CA ALA A 17 -15.87 -4.50 -6.83
C ALA A 17 -14.89 -5.55 -7.39
N LEU A 18 -13.87 -5.95 -6.62
CA LEU A 18 -12.92 -7.01 -6.96
C LEU A 18 -13.35 -8.38 -6.43
N TYR A 19 -14.38 -8.44 -5.60
CA TYR A 19 -14.96 -9.67 -5.08
C TYR A 19 -16.30 -9.88 -5.76
N GLU A 20 -16.51 -11.05 -6.33
CA GLU A 20 -17.84 -11.43 -6.80
C GLU A 20 -18.84 -11.35 -5.64
N GLU A 21 -20.00 -10.73 -5.86
CA GLU A 21 -21.07 -10.51 -4.87
C GLU A 21 -21.52 -11.77 -4.13
N ASN A 22 -21.13 -12.94 -4.60
CA ASN A 22 -21.56 -14.26 -4.11
C ASN A 22 -20.55 -14.94 -3.17
N ASP A 23 -19.41 -14.30 -2.83
CA ASP A 23 -18.46 -14.92 -1.90
C ASP A 23 -18.85 -14.66 -0.44
N THR A 24 -19.97 -15.30 -0.04
CA THR A 24 -20.50 -15.23 1.33
C THR A 24 -19.54 -15.81 2.38
N GLU A 25 -18.67 -16.75 1.98
CA GLU A 25 -17.64 -17.30 2.88
C GLU A 25 -16.58 -16.26 3.24
N PHE A 26 -16.24 -15.38 2.30
CA PHE A 26 -15.29 -14.31 2.56
C PHE A 26 -15.83 -13.26 3.52
N MET A 27 -17.11 -12.91 3.38
CA MET A 27 -17.78 -11.91 4.24
C MET A 27 -18.06 -12.45 5.65
N ALA A 28 -18.18 -13.76 5.80
CA ALA A 28 -18.41 -14.41 7.11
C ALA A 28 -17.12 -14.64 7.90
N CYS A 29 -15.94 -14.47 7.29
CA CYS A 29 -14.67 -14.73 7.94
C CYS A 29 -14.17 -13.49 8.67
N GLU A 30 -14.56 -13.31 9.93
CA GLU A 30 -14.01 -12.27 10.83
C GLU A 30 -12.48 -12.42 11.10
N LEU A 31 -11.88 -13.52 10.62
CA LEU A 31 -10.49 -13.92 10.86
C LEU A 31 -9.57 -13.64 9.65
N TYR A 32 -9.95 -12.69 8.86
CA TYR A 32 -9.18 -12.23 7.73
C TYR A 32 -8.01 -11.36 8.17
N THR A 33 -6.80 -11.67 7.70
CA THR A 33 -5.59 -10.93 8.04
C THR A 33 -4.86 -10.50 6.78
N PRO A 34 -4.53 -9.21 6.62
CA PRO A 34 -3.72 -8.75 5.51
C PRO A 34 -2.28 -9.27 5.64
N LEU A 35 -1.56 -9.23 4.53
CA LEU A 35 -0.11 -9.41 4.51
C LEU A 35 0.59 -8.03 4.61
N PRO A 36 1.76 -7.94 5.22
CA PRO A 36 2.48 -9.00 5.94
C PRO A 36 1.88 -9.28 7.33
N LEU A 37 1.98 -10.54 7.79
CA LEU A 37 1.60 -10.91 9.16
C LEU A 37 2.83 -11.26 9.97
N LEU A 38 3.07 -10.53 11.05
CA LEU A 38 4.11 -10.82 12.04
C LEU A 38 3.48 -11.44 13.28
N VAL A 39 3.96 -12.60 13.67
CA VAL A 39 3.47 -13.35 14.83
C VAL A 39 4.61 -13.57 15.82
N HIS A 40 4.39 -13.30 17.10
CA HIS A 40 5.29 -13.67 18.18
C HIS A 40 4.88 -15.02 18.76
N THR A 41 5.77 -16.00 18.73
CA THR A 41 5.52 -17.40 19.14
C THR A 41 5.85 -17.66 20.60
N GLY A 42 6.35 -16.67 21.34
CA GLY A 42 6.86 -16.78 22.71
C GLY A 42 8.37 -16.70 22.80
N SER A 43 9.11 -17.38 21.92
CA SER A 43 10.58 -17.30 21.82
C SER A 43 11.05 -16.56 20.57
N ASP A 44 10.36 -16.77 19.47
CA ASP A 44 10.75 -16.29 18.15
C ASP A 44 9.62 -15.49 17.49
N TYR A 45 9.93 -14.86 16.39
CA TYR A 45 8.97 -14.21 15.51
C TYR A 45 8.84 -14.98 14.20
N LEU A 46 7.67 -14.88 13.61
CA LEU A 46 7.30 -15.52 12.36
C LEU A 46 6.65 -14.48 11.47
N LEU A 47 7.27 -14.19 10.32
CA LEU A 47 6.72 -13.28 9.33
C LEU A 47 6.22 -14.07 8.12
N LEU A 48 4.94 -13.89 7.81
CA LEU A 48 4.29 -14.40 6.61
C LEU A 48 4.07 -13.25 5.64
N THR A 49 4.57 -13.39 4.42
CA THR A 49 4.43 -12.34 3.39
C THR A 49 4.56 -12.90 1.99
N GLU A 50 4.57 -12.02 0.99
CA GLU A 50 4.76 -12.33 -0.41
C GLU A 50 5.89 -11.48 -1.00
N ALA A 51 6.52 -12.00 -2.05
CA ALA A 51 7.45 -11.25 -2.88
C ALA A 51 7.16 -11.51 -4.37
N MET A 52 7.63 -10.65 -5.25
CA MET A 52 7.40 -10.73 -6.70
C MET A 52 5.90 -10.77 -7.06
N VAL A 53 5.11 -9.92 -6.41
CA VAL A 53 3.72 -9.69 -6.77
C VAL A 53 3.69 -8.72 -7.94
N ASN A 54 3.42 -9.22 -9.14
CA ASN A 54 3.37 -8.42 -10.36
C ASN A 54 1.94 -8.25 -10.87
N GLY A 55 1.74 -7.36 -11.85
CA GLY A 55 0.42 -7.00 -12.37
C GLY A 55 -0.40 -8.14 -13.00
N ASN A 56 0.21 -9.29 -13.25
CA ASN A 56 -0.47 -10.46 -13.83
C ASN A 56 -1.00 -11.43 -12.77
N TYR A 57 -0.90 -11.05 -11.50
CA TYR A 57 -1.34 -11.90 -10.39
C TYR A 57 -2.17 -11.09 -9.40
N CYS A 58 -3.28 -11.65 -8.93
CA CYS A 58 -4.10 -10.96 -7.94
C CYS A 58 -3.45 -10.99 -6.55
N GLY A 59 -3.78 -9.99 -5.73
CA GLY A 59 -3.40 -9.96 -4.33
C GLY A 59 -3.92 -11.16 -3.56
N SER A 60 -3.34 -11.43 -2.42
CA SER A 60 -3.81 -12.44 -1.50
C SER A 60 -3.93 -11.93 -0.08
N SER A 61 -4.64 -12.68 0.73
CA SER A 61 -4.81 -12.46 2.16
C SER A 61 -4.62 -13.77 2.91
N LEU A 62 -4.44 -13.69 4.20
CA LEU A 62 -4.40 -14.86 5.06
C LEU A 62 -5.77 -15.10 5.69
N PHE A 63 -6.13 -16.34 5.79
CA PHE A 63 -7.25 -16.80 6.62
C PHE A 63 -6.76 -17.83 7.62
N VAL A 64 -7.47 -17.96 8.74
CA VAL A 64 -7.22 -18.98 9.75
C VAL A 64 -8.33 -20.02 9.64
N ASN A 65 -7.94 -21.26 9.41
CA ASN A 65 -8.87 -22.37 9.55
C ASN A 65 -9.09 -22.63 11.05
N GLU A 66 -10.31 -22.43 11.53
CA GLU A 66 -10.62 -22.52 12.96
C GLU A 66 -10.48 -23.94 13.54
N GLU A 67 -10.73 -24.93 12.73
CA GLU A 67 -10.65 -26.33 13.17
C GLU A 67 -9.21 -26.79 13.29
N THR A 68 -8.39 -26.53 12.28
CA THR A 68 -6.99 -26.98 12.24
C THR A 68 -6.01 -25.97 12.82
N LYS A 69 -6.46 -24.71 13.05
CA LYS A 69 -5.63 -23.57 13.44
C LYS A 69 -4.50 -23.27 12.45
N ALA A 70 -4.64 -23.75 11.23
CA ALA A 70 -3.69 -23.51 10.15
C ALA A 70 -3.97 -22.17 9.44
N TYR A 71 -2.91 -21.50 9.03
CA TYR A 71 -3.01 -20.35 8.14
C TYR A 71 -3.03 -20.80 6.68
N GLY A 72 -3.92 -20.21 5.90
CA GLY A 72 -4.00 -20.41 4.46
C GLY A 72 -3.94 -19.09 3.71
N TYR A 73 -3.53 -19.13 2.46
CA TYR A 73 -3.61 -17.99 1.54
C TYR A 73 -4.92 -18.07 0.78
N ARG A 74 -5.61 -16.96 0.72
CA ARG A 74 -6.80 -16.78 -0.11
C ARG A 74 -6.52 -15.74 -1.17
N MET A 75 -6.82 -16.09 -2.40
CA MET A 75 -6.70 -15.19 -3.54
C MET A 75 -7.87 -14.21 -3.56
N VAL A 76 -7.59 -12.96 -3.88
CA VAL A 76 -8.60 -11.89 -3.97
C VAL A 76 -9.47 -12.03 -5.22
N GLY A 77 -8.96 -12.71 -6.25
CA GLY A 77 -9.67 -12.93 -7.51
C GLY A 77 -9.15 -14.15 -8.23
N ASN A 78 -9.75 -14.42 -9.39
CA ASN A 78 -9.30 -15.52 -10.23
C ASN A 78 -7.99 -15.16 -10.95
N VAL A 79 -7.08 -16.13 -10.99
CA VAL A 79 -5.86 -16.04 -11.79
C VAL A 79 -6.03 -16.93 -13.01
N ALA A 80 -6.04 -16.32 -14.19
CA ALA A 80 -6.07 -17.03 -15.46
C ALA A 80 -4.92 -16.55 -16.34
N ALA A 81 -4.07 -17.47 -16.78
CA ALA A 81 -2.92 -17.15 -17.63
C ALA A 81 -2.55 -18.31 -18.53
N THR A 82 -1.85 -18.01 -19.61
CA THR A 82 -1.19 -19.03 -20.44
C THR A 82 0.10 -19.48 -19.81
N LEU A 83 0.45 -20.76 -19.97
CA LEU A 83 1.72 -21.29 -19.48
C LEU A 83 2.90 -20.83 -20.35
N PRO A 84 4.10 -20.60 -19.76
CA PRO A 84 4.43 -20.78 -18.35
C PRO A 84 3.89 -19.66 -17.45
N LEU A 85 3.38 -20.01 -16.27
CA LEU A 85 2.92 -19.08 -15.25
C LEU A 85 3.87 -19.11 -14.04
N TYR A 86 4.30 -17.95 -13.61
CA TYR A 86 5.05 -17.75 -12.38
C TYR A 86 4.15 -17.09 -11.35
N THR A 87 4.05 -17.70 -10.18
CA THR A 87 3.29 -17.16 -9.04
C THR A 87 4.21 -16.30 -8.17
N PRO A 88 3.67 -15.38 -7.36
CA PRO A 88 4.44 -14.74 -6.30
C PRO A 88 5.06 -15.77 -5.35
N TRP A 89 6.19 -15.40 -4.76
CA TRP A 89 6.79 -16.16 -3.67
C TRP A 89 5.91 -16.06 -2.43
N ARG A 90 5.65 -17.18 -1.78
CA ARG A 90 5.10 -17.22 -0.43
C ARG A 90 6.28 -17.31 0.53
N VAL A 91 6.46 -16.25 1.33
CA VAL A 91 7.65 -16.10 2.16
C VAL A 91 7.29 -16.32 3.63
N LEU A 92 8.03 -17.22 4.27
CA LEU A 92 7.97 -17.45 5.69
C LEU A 92 9.37 -17.21 6.26
N MET A 93 9.49 -16.23 7.16
CA MET A 93 10.72 -15.98 7.91
C MET A 93 10.48 -16.36 9.37
N VAL A 94 11.47 -16.99 9.99
CA VAL A 94 11.45 -17.37 11.40
C VAL A 94 12.76 -16.93 12.03
N GLY A 95 12.68 -16.23 13.15
CA GLY A 95 13.87 -15.78 13.88
C GLY A 95 13.59 -14.68 14.88
N SER A 96 14.64 -14.00 15.32
CA SER A 96 14.49 -12.81 16.16
C SER A 96 13.84 -11.67 15.35
N LEU A 97 13.22 -10.73 16.05
CA LEU A 97 12.64 -9.55 15.40
C LEU A 97 13.71 -8.77 14.61
N GLU A 98 14.90 -8.65 15.16
CA GLU A 98 16.04 -8.01 14.51
C GLU A 98 16.42 -8.71 13.20
N SER A 99 16.57 -10.04 13.23
CA SER A 99 16.92 -10.82 12.03
C SER A 99 15.87 -10.70 10.92
N ILE A 100 14.59 -10.61 11.28
CA ILE A 100 13.51 -10.42 10.32
C ILE A 100 13.53 -9.00 9.77
N ALA A 101 13.72 -7.98 10.63
CA ALA A 101 13.73 -6.58 10.23
C ALA A 101 14.92 -6.21 9.33
N GLU A 102 16.06 -6.85 9.54
CA GLU A 102 17.28 -6.64 8.75
C GLU A 102 17.37 -7.52 7.50
N SER A 103 16.42 -8.42 7.32
CA SER A 103 16.43 -9.37 6.19
C SER A 103 16.18 -8.67 4.87
N VAL A 104 17.04 -8.90 3.91
CA VAL A 104 16.91 -8.45 2.50
C VAL A 104 16.34 -9.53 1.58
N ILE A 105 15.70 -10.57 2.14
CA ILE A 105 15.21 -11.69 1.33
C ILE A 105 14.10 -11.25 0.38
N LEU A 106 13.25 -10.30 0.81
CA LEU A 106 12.16 -9.81 -0.04
C LEU A 106 12.70 -9.07 -1.27
N GLU A 107 13.72 -8.23 -1.07
CA GLU A 107 14.39 -7.54 -2.17
C GLU A 107 15.05 -8.53 -3.14
N ASN A 108 15.69 -9.57 -2.60
CA ASN A 108 16.38 -10.58 -3.40
C ASN A 108 15.44 -11.51 -4.17
N LEU A 109 14.20 -11.65 -3.74
CA LEU A 109 13.17 -12.45 -4.42
C LEU A 109 12.41 -11.68 -5.51
N ASN A 110 12.59 -10.36 -5.58
CA ASN A 110 12.02 -9.54 -6.65
C ASN A 110 12.97 -9.42 -7.83
N ASP A 111 12.42 -9.18 -9.00
CA ASP A 111 13.19 -8.86 -10.19
C ASP A 111 13.97 -7.57 -9.98
N LYS A 112 15.12 -7.48 -10.66
CA LYS A 112 15.86 -6.22 -10.68
C LYS A 112 15.05 -5.15 -11.36
N THR A 113 15.18 -3.91 -10.87
CA THR A 113 14.52 -2.78 -11.51
C THR A 113 14.88 -2.67 -12.98
N ALA A 114 13.88 -2.42 -13.81
CA ALA A 114 14.06 -2.12 -15.23
C ALA A 114 14.48 -0.66 -15.48
N LEU A 115 14.42 0.19 -14.46
CA LEU A 115 14.80 1.60 -14.58
C LEU A 115 16.32 1.74 -14.70
N THR A 116 16.76 2.45 -15.70
CA THR A 116 18.19 2.68 -15.98
C THR A 116 18.76 3.90 -15.26
N ASN A 117 17.89 4.87 -14.92
CA ASN A 117 18.28 6.06 -14.18
C ASN A 117 17.50 6.15 -12.86
N LEU A 118 18.19 5.97 -11.74
CA LEU A 118 17.63 6.03 -10.39
C LEU A 118 18.10 7.28 -9.63
N SER A 119 18.79 8.22 -10.28
CA SER A 119 19.36 9.40 -9.61
C SER A 119 18.31 10.32 -8.95
N TRP A 120 17.08 10.25 -9.43
CA TRP A 120 15.94 11.00 -8.92
C TRP A 120 15.26 10.33 -7.70
N VAL A 121 15.49 9.04 -7.49
CA VAL A 121 14.93 8.28 -6.37
C VAL A 121 15.75 8.60 -5.13
N LYS A 122 15.17 9.33 -4.21
CA LYS A 122 15.80 9.70 -2.95
C LYS A 122 14.87 9.37 -1.79
N PRO A 123 15.36 8.67 -0.77
CA PRO A 123 14.58 8.46 0.45
C PRO A 123 14.34 9.79 1.16
N GLY A 124 13.24 9.90 1.88
CA GLY A 124 12.92 11.09 2.64
C GLY A 124 11.62 10.96 3.41
N ARG A 125 11.32 11.97 4.21
CA ARG A 125 10.09 12.06 4.99
C ARG A 125 9.07 12.90 4.23
N ALA A 126 7.82 12.49 4.28
CA ALA A 126 6.74 13.22 3.66
C ALA A 126 5.71 13.65 4.70
N VAL A 127 5.18 14.87 4.56
CA VAL A 127 3.93 15.24 5.17
C VAL A 127 2.80 14.91 4.20
N TRP A 128 1.70 14.38 4.69
CA TRP A 128 0.54 14.04 3.91
C TRP A 128 -0.68 14.84 4.40
N ASN A 129 -1.40 15.48 3.49
CA ASN A 129 -2.60 16.25 3.84
C ASN A 129 -3.86 15.37 3.98
N PHE A 130 -3.67 14.07 4.19
CA PHE A 130 -4.78 13.18 4.55
C PHE A 130 -5.37 13.66 5.89
N GLY A 131 -6.60 14.19 5.84
CA GLY A 131 -7.34 14.57 7.03
C GLY A 131 -7.83 13.31 7.74
N GLY A 132 -7.60 13.22 9.05
CA GLY A 132 -8.23 12.22 9.91
C GLY A 132 -9.77 12.34 9.89
N GLU A 133 -10.44 12.00 10.98
CA GLU A 133 -11.91 12.06 11.09
C GLU A 133 -12.52 13.44 10.79
N ASP A 134 -11.72 14.50 10.91
CA ASP A 134 -12.07 15.89 10.56
C ASP A 134 -11.76 16.23 9.10
N PHE A 135 -12.31 15.51 8.16
CA PHE A 135 -12.27 15.88 6.74
C PHE A 135 -13.00 17.21 6.50
N HIS A 136 -12.30 18.30 6.78
CA HIS A 136 -12.81 19.61 6.41
C HIS A 136 -12.80 19.75 4.88
N SER A 137 -13.86 20.30 4.31
CA SER A 137 -14.04 20.50 2.85
C SER A 137 -12.95 21.35 2.22
N ASP A 138 -12.11 22.00 3.00
CA ASP A 138 -11.06 22.92 2.54
C ASP A 138 -9.63 22.33 2.59
N TYR A 139 -9.45 21.05 2.99
CA TYR A 139 -8.11 20.44 3.08
C TYR A 139 -7.36 20.42 1.74
N LEU A 140 -8.09 20.44 0.63
CA LEU A 140 -7.57 20.55 -0.74
C LEU A 140 -7.53 22.00 -1.25
N SER A 141 -7.83 23.02 -0.43
CA SER A 141 -7.62 24.39 -0.86
C SER A 141 -6.14 24.69 -1.06
N MET A 142 -5.80 25.49 -2.08
CA MET A 142 -4.40 25.90 -2.30
C MET A 142 -3.79 26.57 -1.07
N SER A 143 -4.60 27.28 -0.27
CA SER A 143 -4.14 27.87 0.99
C SER A 143 -3.64 26.82 1.97
N ASN A 144 -4.41 25.73 2.16
CA ASN A 144 -4.03 24.67 3.08
C ASN A 144 -2.89 23.80 2.52
N ILE A 145 -2.91 23.51 1.23
CA ILE A 145 -1.79 22.80 0.57
C ILE A 145 -0.47 23.55 0.80
N LYS A 146 -0.45 24.88 0.62
CA LYS A 146 0.74 25.69 0.88
C LYS A 146 1.20 25.64 2.33
N LYS A 147 0.28 25.58 3.31
CA LYS A 147 0.64 25.41 4.73
C LYS A 147 1.35 24.07 4.99
N TYR A 148 0.88 22.97 4.39
CA TYR A 148 1.54 21.67 4.52
C TYR A 148 2.94 21.68 3.92
N ILE A 149 3.10 22.30 2.76
CA ILE A 149 4.41 22.42 2.09
C ILE A 149 5.36 23.29 2.94
N ASP A 150 4.87 24.43 3.45
CA ASP A 150 5.66 25.29 4.34
C ASP A 150 6.04 24.56 5.62
N TRP A 151 5.14 23.75 6.17
CA TRP A 151 5.42 22.95 7.34
C TRP A 151 6.48 21.87 7.07
N ALA A 152 6.38 21.15 5.94
CA ALA A 152 7.42 20.21 5.51
C ALA A 152 8.78 20.90 5.45
N LYS A 153 8.85 22.07 4.82
CA LYS A 153 10.08 22.88 4.76
C LYS A 153 10.60 23.25 6.13
N GLN A 154 9.73 23.70 7.04
CA GLN A 154 10.09 24.09 8.41
C GLN A 154 10.66 22.91 9.20
N GLN A 155 10.12 21.70 9.01
CA GLN A 155 10.59 20.49 9.68
C GLN A 155 11.83 19.88 9.01
N GLY A 156 12.28 20.42 7.88
CA GLY A 156 13.37 19.86 7.09
C GLY A 156 12.98 18.51 6.44
N TRP A 157 11.70 18.33 6.12
CA TRP A 157 11.22 17.15 5.41
C TRP A 157 11.28 17.35 3.91
N GLU A 158 11.56 16.26 3.22
CA GLU A 158 11.90 16.28 1.81
C GLU A 158 10.67 16.36 0.89
N TYR A 159 9.50 15.87 1.37
CA TYR A 159 8.35 15.68 0.51
C TYR A 159 7.03 16.14 1.14
N PHE A 160 6.09 16.43 0.25
CA PHE A 160 4.68 16.60 0.54
C PHE A 160 3.87 15.60 -0.31
N THR A 161 2.88 14.94 0.27
CA THR A 161 1.96 14.05 -0.44
C THR A 161 0.62 14.73 -0.59
N LEU A 162 0.23 15.01 -1.84
CA LEU A 162 -1.09 15.52 -2.20
C LEU A 162 -2.09 14.38 -2.23
N ASP A 163 -3.11 14.45 -1.39
CA ASP A 163 -4.12 13.40 -1.24
C ASP A 163 -5.10 13.36 -2.42
N LYS A 164 -5.92 12.31 -2.44
CA LYS A 164 -6.96 12.03 -3.44
C LYS A 164 -7.94 13.20 -3.66
N CYS A 165 -8.66 13.17 -4.76
CA CYS A 165 -9.70 14.13 -5.11
C CYS A 165 -9.19 15.54 -5.47
N TRP A 166 -7.89 15.77 -5.59
CA TRP A 166 -7.35 17.06 -6.00
C TRP A 166 -7.86 17.49 -7.39
N GLU A 167 -7.99 16.55 -8.33
CA GLU A 167 -8.52 16.80 -9.68
C GLU A 167 -9.97 17.32 -9.64
N GLN A 168 -10.82 16.69 -8.82
CA GLN A 168 -12.23 17.01 -8.68
C GLN A 168 -12.47 18.34 -7.96
N ASN A 169 -11.52 18.79 -7.14
CA ASN A 169 -11.59 20.03 -6.39
C ASN A 169 -10.91 21.21 -7.13
N GLY A 170 -10.53 21.03 -8.38
CA GLY A 170 -9.95 22.08 -9.21
C GLY A 170 -8.56 22.54 -8.75
N VAL A 171 -7.84 21.68 -8.02
CA VAL A 171 -6.46 21.96 -7.59
C VAL A 171 -5.54 21.93 -8.81
N SER A 172 -4.80 23.00 -9.04
CA SER A 172 -3.79 23.05 -10.08
C SER A 172 -2.53 22.32 -9.63
N LEU A 173 -2.31 21.12 -10.15
CA LEU A 173 -1.08 20.36 -9.85
C LEU A 173 0.18 21.16 -10.19
N LYS A 174 0.13 21.92 -11.30
CA LYS A 174 1.25 22.80 -11.68
C LYS A 174 1.54 23.82 -10.59
N GLU A 175 0.52 24.48 -10.04
CA GLU A 175 0.71 25.48 -8.97
C GLU A 175 1.27 24.83 -7.69
N VAL A 176 0.80 23.63 -7.35
CA VAL A 176 1.33 22.86 -6.19
C VAL A 176 2.81 22.55 -6.39
N VAL A 177 3.19 22.03 -7.56
CA VAL A 177 4.57 21.64 -7.87
C VAL A 177 5.48 22.86 -7.92
N ASP A 178 5.04 23.94 -8.56
CA ASP A 178 5.83 25.19 -8.61
C ASP A 178 6.08 25.75 -7.21
N TYR A 179 5.04 25.78 -6.36
CA TYR A 179 5.17 26.27 -4.99
C TYR A 179 6.10 25.38 -4.16
N ALA A 180 5.92 24.06 -4.21
CA ALA A 180 6.75 23.10 -3.48
C ALA A 180 8.23 23.19 -3.92
N SER A 181 8.46 23.29 -5.23
CA SER A 181 9.80 23.47 -5.80
C SER A 181 10.47 24.75 -5.32
N SER A 182 9.73 25.86 -5.18
CA SER A 182 10.26 27.10 -4.61
C SER A 182 10.73 26.96 -3.15
N LYS A 183 10.21 25.95 -2.45
CA LYS A 183 10.59 25.59 -1.06
C LYS A 183 11.60 24.45 -1.00
N SER A 184 12.02 23.88 -2.14
CA SER A 184 12.85 22.68 -2.21
C SER A 184 12.18 21.46 -1.56
N VAL A 185 10.87 21.33 -1.71
CA VAL A 185 10.05 20.21 -1.26
C VAL A 185 9.56 19.45 -2.50
N GLY A 186 9.78 18.15 -2.55
CA GLY A 186 9.24 17.30 -3.60
C GLY A 186 7.74 17.02 -3.39
N VAL A 187 7.03 16.63 -4.45
CA VAL A 187 5.60 16.32 -4.39
C VAL A 187 5.36 14.88 -4.81
N PHE A 188 4.68 14.12 -3.95
CA PHE A 188 4.00 12.89 -4.31
C PHE A 188 2.52 13.20 -4.55
N VAL A 189 1.94 12.53 -5.52
CA VAL A 189 0.52 12.71 -5.87
C VAL A 189 -0.19 11.38 -5.70
N TRP A 190 -1.25 11.37 -4.93
CA TRP A 190 -2.14 10.23 -4.84
C TRP A 190 -3.12 10.27 -6.02
N VAL A 191 -3.20 9.20 -6.77
CA VAL A 191 -4.10 9.07 -7.93
C VAL A 191 -4.94 7.82 -7.77
N ASN A 192 -6.25 7.92 -8.04
CA ASN A 192 -7.11 6.75 -8.05
C ASN A 192 -6.75 5.87 -9.26
N GLN A 193 -6.65 4.56 -9.05
CA GLN A 193 -6.37 3.61 -10.12
C GLN A 193 -7.35 3.75 -11.30
N ASN A 194 -8.63 4.04 -11.01
CA ASN A 194 -9.64 4.21 -12.04
C ASN A 194 -9.49 5.52 -12.85
N SER A 195 -8.63 6.43 -12.39
CA SER A 195 -8.30 7.70 -13.09
C SER A 195 -7.05 7.56 -13.97
N LEU A 196 -6.35 6.44 -13.88
CA LEU A 196 -5.22 6.17 -14.75
C LEU A 196 -5.74 5.76 -16.14
N PRO A 197 -5.09 6.21 -17.24
CA PRO A 197 -5.41 5.72 -18.56
C PRO A 197 -5.33 4.19 -18.56
N SER A 198 -6.35 3.50 -19.08
CA SER A 198 -6.23 2.09 -19.39
C SER A 198 -5.14 1.94 -20.45
N ASP A 199 -4.11 1.17 -20.18
CA ASP A 199 -3.16 0.73 -21.20
C ASP A 199 -3.90 -0.18 -22.21
N GLU A 200 -4.66 0.45 -23.10
CA GLU A 200 -5.07 -0.16 -24.34
C GLU A 200 -3.88 -0.08 -25.34
N SER A 201 -2.96 -1.02 -25.20
CA SER A 201 -1.93 -1.26 -26.22
C SER A 201 -1.69 -2.74 -26.44
#